data_a788bfd8a9710da5a69ca453af72e90c
#
_entry.id   a788bfd8a9710da5a69ca453af72e90c
#
_cell.length_a   1.000
_cell.length_b   1.000
_cell.length_c   1.000
_cell.angle_alpha   90.00
_cell.angle_beta   90.00
_cell.angle_gamma   90.00
#
_symmetry.space_group_name_H-M   'P 1'
#
loop_
_entity.id
_entity.type
_entity.pdbx_description
1 polymer ?
#
loop_
_entity_poly.entity_id
_entity_poly.type
_entity_poly.pdbx_seq_one_letter_code
_entity_poly.pdbx_strand_id
1 'polypeptide(L)'
;MAQFTLKHKDHFHGSDLEKIEEIYHIPKEKITSFSANINPLGISRNLRESISEHIDVIQTYPDREYKDLRKVIAEYAGTTYENVIVGNGSTELISLMIQADAPKKAMILGPSYSEYEREISLRGGQTVYYPLKEEEDFQLNPDDLCRHLTDDLDLLILCNPNNPTSTAIPNEKMRTILDACMVHGIFVMVDETYVEFTHADEKISSVPLTDSYTNIVVLRGTSKFFAAPGLRLGYAITGNTDLIRKVISLQNPWSISSIAEVAGRLMFSDTEYINQTRHLIDTERTRIYRELQTWNTIKVYRPKANFILVRILREDMDADILFDHCIRKGLMIRNCSTFPFLSNKYFRFCFMNPEDNDRLLAQLRRDVNV
;
A
#
# COMPACT_ATOMS: atom_id res chain seq x y z
N MET A 1 -4.78 -37.13 -13.07
CA MET A 1 -5.02 -35.78 -12.47
C MET A 1 -3.66 -35.24 -12.08
N ALA A 2 -3.20 -34.18 -12.73
CA ALA A 2 -1.95 -33.56 -12.36
C ALA A 2 -2.11 -32.94 -10.96
N GLN A 3 -1.33 -33.42 -9.99
CA GLN A 3 -1.19 -32.76 -8.70
C GLN A 3 -0.58 -31.39 -8.97
N PHE A 4 -1.41 -30.33 -8.96
CA PHE A 4 -0.94 -28.97 -8.87
C PHE A 4 -0.36 -28.77 -7.47
N THR A 5 0.93 -29.03 -7.31
CA THR A 5 1.68 -28.54 -6.18
C THR A 5 1.80 -27.03 -6.40
N LEU A 6 0.93 -26.27 -5.79
CA LEU A 6 1.09 -24.82 -5.75
C LEU A 6 2.40 -24.53 -5.04
N LYS A 7 3.40 -24.19 -5.81
CA LYS A 7 4.53 -23.42 -5.28
C LYS A 7 3.94 -22.09 -4.89
N HIS A 8 3.92 -21.75 -3.60
CA HIS A 8 3.44 -20.47 -3.05
C HIS A 8 4.05 -19.25 -3.74
N LYS A 9 4.99 -19.47 -4.64
CA LYS A 9 5.75 -18.46 -5.40
C LYS A 9 5.09 -18.00 -6.70
N ASP A 10 4.19 -18.79 -7.26
CA ASP A 10 3.63 -18.49 -8.56
C ASP A 10 2.31 -17.74 -8.41
N HIS A 11 2.35 -16.41 -8.45
CA HIS A 11 1.20 -15.52 -8.62
C HIS A 11 0.16 -15.46 -7.48
N PHE A 12 0.61 -15.57 -6.20
CA PHE A 12 -0.28 -15.45 -5.08
C PHE A 12 -0.36 -14.01 -4.58
N HIS A 13 -1.46 -13.33 -4.86
CA HIS A 13 -1.74 -12.02 -4.28
C HIS A 13 -2.35 -12.17 -2.87
N GLY A 14 -2.00 -11.27 -1.93
CA GLY A 14 -2.47 -11.35 -0.54
C GLY A 14 -4.00 -11.28 -0.34
N SER A 15 -4.78 -11.12 -1.42
CA SER A 15 -6.25 -11.05 -1.41
C SER A 15 -6.93 -12.21 -2.12
N ASP A 16 -6.20 -13.22 -2.60
CA ASP A 16 -6.74 -14.32 -3.43
C ASP A 16 -7.44 -15.39 -2.58
N LEU A 17 -8.53 -15.02 -1.90
CA LEU A 17 -9.28 -15.92 -1.02
C LEU A 17 -9.95 -17.06 -1.80
N GLU A 18 -10.41 -16.81 -3.01
CA GLU A 18 -10.99 -17.84 -3.90
C GLU A 18 -9.98 -18.95 -4.20
N LYS A 19 -8.74 -18.57 -4.47
CA LYS A 19 -7.66 -19.52 -4.74
C LYS A 19 -7.29 -20.33 -3.48
N ILE A 20 -7.32 -19.70 -2.30
CA ILE A 20 -7.13 -20.39 -1.03
C ILE A 20 -8.25 -21.39 -0.79
N GLU A 21 -9.51 -21.01 -1.01
CA GLU A 21 -10.66 -21.91 -0.87
C GLU A 21 -10.53 -23.14 -1.79
N GLU A 22 -10.13 -22.92 -3.04
CA GLU A 22 -9.92 -24.00 -4.01
C GLU A 22 -8.84 -25.00 -3.53
N ILE A 23 -7.74 -24.50 -2.97
CA ILE A 23 -6.58 -25.32 -2.61
C ILE A 23 -6.73 -26.00 -1.26
N TYR A 24 -7.15 -25.23 -0.25
CA TYR A 24 -7.21 -25.70 1.13
C TYR A 24 -8.58 -26.26 1.51
N HIS A 25 -9.58 -26.11 0.65
CA HIS A 25 -10.98 -26.51 0.90
C HIS A 25 -11.55 -25.87 2.18
N ILE A 26 -11.10 -24.65 2.48
CA ILE A 26 -11.59 -23.84 3.59
C ILE A 26 -12.46 -22.73 3.00
N PRO A 27 -13.76 -22.68 3.34
CA PRO A 27 -14.64 -21.60 2.86
C PRO A 27 -14.06 -20.23 3.17
N LYS A 28 -14.03 -19.33 2.17
CA LYS A 28 -13.43 -18.01 2.31
C LYS A 28 -14.01 -17.18 3.45
N GLU A 29 -15.28 -17.39 3.79
CA GLU A 29 -15.98 -16.75 4.90
C GLU A 29 -15.44 -17.17 6.28
N LYS A 30 -14.70 -18.29 6.35
CA LYS A 30 -14.03 -18.80 7.56
C LYS A 30 -12.57 -18.35 7.66
N ILE A 31 -12.09 -17.56 6.70
CA ILE A 31 -10.72 -17.09 6.66
C ILE A 31 -10.64 -15.64 7.16
N THR A 32 -9.91 -15.43 8.25
CA THR A 32 -9.49 -14.09 8.66
C THR A 32 -8.21 -13.72 7.90
N SER A 33 -8.30 -12.73 7.02
CA SER A 33 -7.18 -12.35 6.15
C SER A 33 -6.30 -11.28 6.79
N PHE A 34 -5.17 -11.68 7.34
CA PHE A 34 -4.10 -10.80 7.79
C PHE A 34 -3.13 -10.43 6.64
N SER A 35 -3.39 -10.90 5.44
CA SER A 35 -2.51 -10.74 4.28
C SER A 35 -2.85 -9.50 3.43
N ALA A 36 -4.10 -9.09 3.39
CA ALA A 36 -4.60 -8.04 2.49
C ALA A 36 -4.34 -6.61 2.98
N ASN A 37 -3.94 -6.41 4.23
CA ASN A 37 -3.71 -5.11 4.88
C ASN A 37 -4.93 -4.17 4.84
N ILE A 38 -6.12 -4.71 4.92
CA ILE A 38 -7.37 -3.95 4.91
C ILE A 38 -7.74 -3.58 6.35
N ASN A 39 -8.29 -2.38 6.55
CA ASN A 39 -8.81 -1.92 7.83
C ASN A 39 -9.86 -2.89 8.39
N PRO A 40 -9.69 -3.42 9.61
CA PRO A 40 -10.60 -4.39 10.21
C PRO A 40 -11.99 -3.85 10.57
N LEU A 41 -12.17 -2.53 10.64
CA LEU A 41 -13.48 -1.92 10.88
C LEU A 41 -14.46 -2.13 9.72
N GLY A 42 -13.93 -2.53 8.53
CA GLY A 42 -14.73 -2.58 7.31
C GLY A 42 -15.13 -1.17 6.83
N ILE A 43 -16.10 -1.08 5.92
CA ILE A 43 -16.60 0.22 5.46
C ILE A 43 -17.37 0.93 6.58
N SER A 44 -17.27 2.27 6.64
CA SER A 44 -17.90 3.04 7.70
C SER A 44 -19.41 2.84 7.73
N ARG A 45 -20.01 3.04 8.92
CA ARG A 45 -21.45 2.96 9.10
C ARG A 45 -22.15 4.00 8.23
N ASN A 46 -21.64 5.22 8.19
CA ASN A 46 -22.16 6.30 7.38
C ASN A 46 -22.19 5.91 5.89
N LEU A 47 -21.10 5.37 5.34
CA LEU A 47 -21.08 4.89 3.97
C LEU A 47 -22.10 3.78 3.73
N ARG A 48 -22.22 2.82 4.65
CA ARG A 48 -23.15 1.67 4.51
C ARG A 48 -24.60 2.12 4.47
N GLU A 49 -24.99 3.06 5.35
CA GLU A 49 -26.35 3.56 5.45
C GLU A 49 -26.69 4.48 4.26
N SER A 50 -25.80 5.40 3.91
CA SER A 50 -26.05 6.41 2.87
C SER A 50 -25.95 5.88 1.44
N ILE A 51 -25.16 4.83 1.16
CA ILE A 51 -24.96 4.37 -0.22
C ILE A 51 -26.26 3.86 -0.86
N SER A 52 -27.15 3.26 -0.07
CA SER A 52 -28.45 2.79 -0.56
C SER A 52 -29.40 3.93 -0.95
N GLU A 53 -29.30 5.07 -0.26
CA GLU A 53 -30.09 6.27 -0.56
C GLU A 53 -29.64 6.95 -1.87
N HIS A 54 -28.39 6.69 -2.28
CA HIS A 54 -27.77 7.26 -3.48
C HIS A 54 -27.72 6.28 -4.65
N ILE A 55 -28.35 5.10 -4.56
CA ILE A 55 -28.22 4.06 -5.60
C ILE A 55 -28.63 4.54 -6.99
N ASP A 56 -29.60 5.45 -7.07
CA ASP A 56 -30.11 5.97 -8.33
C ASP A 56 -29.12 6.79 -9.16
N VAL A 57 -27.97 7.18 -8.56
CA VAL A 57 -26.89 7.85 -9.31
C VAL A 57 -26.29 6.99 -10.43
N ILE A 58 -26.50 5.65 -10.38
CA ILE A 58 -26.04 4.75 -11.45
C ILE A 58 -26.77 4.94 -12.78
N GLN A 59 -27.92 5.65 -12.79
CA GLN A 59 -28.70 5.92 -13.99
C GLN A 59 -28.06 6.97 -14.91
N THR A 60 -27.07 7.72 -14.39
CA THR A 60 -26.41 8.79 -15.12
C THR A 60 -24.88 8.67 -15.03
N TYR A 61 -24.19 9.21 -16.03
CA TYR A 61 -22.75 9.38 -15.94
C TYR A 61 -22.39 10.37 -14.82
N PRO A 62 -21.27 10.16 -14.10
CA PRO A 62 -20.78 11.14 -13.13
C PRO A 62 -20.29 12.43 -13.83
N ASP A 63 -20.02 13.47 -13.05
CA ASP A 63 -19.31 14.66 -13.56
C ASP A 63 -17.99 14.22 -14.19
N ARG A 64 -17.77 14.59 -15.45
CA ARG A 64 -16.57 14.21 -16.20
C ARG A 64 -15.26 14.68 -15.55
N GLU A 65 -15.32 15.78 -14.79
CA GLU A 65 -14.18 16.36 -14.08
C GLU A 65 -14.14 15.98 -12.60
N TYR A 66 -15.15 15.27 -12.09
CA TYR A 66 -15.28 14.85 -10.69
C TYR A 66 -15.04 16.01 -9.70
N LYS A 67 -15.55 17.20 -10.00
CA LYS A 67 -15.24 18.45 -9.26
C LYS A 67 -15.48 18.35 -7.77
N ASP A 68 -16.64 17.84 -7.36
CA ASP A 68 -16.99 17.76 -5.96
C ASP A 68 -16.18 16.70 -5.22
N LEU A 69 -15.91 15.55 -5.85
CA LEU A 69 -15.01 14.54 -5.29
C LEU A 69 -13.59 15.10 -5.11
N ARG A 70 -13.06 15.78 -6.12
CA ARG A 70 -11.71 16.38 -6.06
C ARG A 70 -11.60 17.45 -4.99
N LYS A 71 -12.64 18.27 -4.75
CA LYS A 71 -12.67 19.27 -3.67
C LYS A 71 -12.61 18.60 -2.29
N VAL A 72 -13.41 17.55 -2.08
CA VAL A 72 -13.42 16.81 -0.80
C VAL A 72 -12.09 16.11 -0.56
N ILE A 73 -11.49 15.51 -1.60
CA ILE A 73 -10.15 14.92 -1.50
C ILE A 73 -9.10 15.99 -1.19
N ALA A 74 -9.18 17.16 -1.82
CA ALA A 74 -8.24 18.25 -1.59
C ALA A 74 -8.29 18.75 -0.13
N GLU A 75 -9.50 18.94 0.41
CA GLU A 75 -9.70 19.28 1.82
C GLU A 75 -9.13 18.20 2.75
N TYR A 76 -9.45 16.93 2.49
CA TYR A 76 -8.96 15.78 3.27
C TYR A 76 -7.42 15.67 3.24
N ALA A 77 -6.81 15.87 2.09
CA ALA A 77 -5.37 15.71 1.90
C ALA A 77 -4.56 16.98 2.22
N GLY A 78 -5.19 18.14 2.39
CA GLY A 78 -4.55 19.42 2.66
C GLY A 78 -3.86 20.00 1.43
N THR A 79 -4.54 19.99 0.27
CA THR A 79 -4.05 20.55 -1.01
C THR A 79 -5.16 21.32 -1.73
N THR A 80 -4.94 21.77 -2.95
CA THR A 80 -5.97 22.40 -3.80
C THR A 80 -6.59 21.40 -4.77
N TYR A 81 -7.83 21.61 -5.18
CA TYR A 81 -8.52 20.65 -6.03
C TYR A 81 -7.89 20.53 -7.44
N GLU A 82 -7.22 21.57 -7.91
CA GLU A 82 -6.49 21.58 -9.17
C GLU A 82 -5.35 20.56 -9.20
N ASN A 83 -4.74 20.29 -8.04
CA ASN A 83 -3.63 19.35 -7.89
C ASN A 83 -4.09 17.88 -7.80
N VAL A 84 -5.42 17.63 -7.69
CA VAL A 84 -5.96 16.28 -7.49
C VAL A 84 -6.37 15.67 -8.83
N ILE A 85 -5.89 14.45 -9.09
CA ILE A 85 -6.34 13.57 -10.18
C ILE A 85 -7.01 12.36 -9.51
N VAL A 86 -8.18 11.96 -9.98
CA VAL A 86 -8.88 10.76 -9.48
C VAL A 86 -8.80 9.63 -10.50
N GLY A 87 -8.81 8.37 -10.05
CA GLY A 87 -8.67 7.21 -10.93
C GLY A 87 -9.31 5.95 -10.36
N ASN A 88 -9.42 4.92 -11.18
CA ASN A 88 -10.01 3.62 -10.86
C ASN A 88 -9.05 2.78 -9.98
N GLY A 89 -8.87 3.25 -8.73
CA GLY A 89 -7.88 2.74 -7.78
C GLY A 89 -6.46 3.28 -8.07
N SER A 90 -5.58 3.12 -7.08
CA SER A 90 -4.16 3.53 -7.22
C SER A 90 -3.44 2.78 -8.35
N THR A 91 -3.87 1.56 -8.68
CA THR A 91 -3.25 0.75 -9.75
C THR A 91 -3.43 1.40 -11.13
N GLU A 92 -4.61 1.93 -11.46
CA GLU A 92 -4.79 2.70 -12.71
C GLU A 92 -3.88 3.92 -12.73
N LEU A 93 -3.79 4.64 -11.59
CA LEU A 93 -2.95 5.82 -11.49
C LEU A 93 -1.46 5.51 -11.63
N ILE A 94 -0.97 4.41 -11.04
CA ILE A 94 0.40 3.93 -11.26
C ILE A 94 0.65 3.73 -12.77
N SER A 95 -0.25 3.01 -13.45
CA SER A 95 -0.14 2.75 -14.89
C SER A 95 -0.16 4.05 -15.71
N LEU A 96 -1.05 4.98 -15.39
CA LEU A 96 -1.15 6.27 -16.08
C LEU A 96 0.08 7.16 -15.86
N MET A 97 0.63 7.20 -14.64
CA MET A 97 1.85 7.97 -14.34
C MET A 97 3.05 7.40 -15.11
N ILE A 98 3.24 6.07 -15.08
CA ILE A 98 4.31 5.42 -15.84
C ILE A 98 4.10 5.62 -17.36
N GLN A 99 2.86 5.59 -17.84
CA GLN A 99 2.57 5.89 -19.23
C GLN A 99 2.85 7.35 -19.60
N ALA A 100 2.53 8.27 -18.70
CA ALA A 100 2.76 9.69 -18.91
C ALA A 100 4.25 10.03 -18.88
N ASP A 101 5.01 9.47 -17.98
CA ASP A 101 6.45 9.67 -17.85
C ASP A 101 7.21 8.92 -18.96
N ALA A 102 6.75 7.70 -19.31
CA ALA A 102 7.33 6.78 -20.28
C ALA A 102 8.83 6.50 -20.00
N PRO A 103 9.20 6.08 -18.79
CA PRO A 103 10.59 5.96 -18.39
C PRO A 103 11.29 4.84 -19.18
N LYS A 104 12.50 5.12 -19.67
CA LYS A 104 13.39 4.10 -20.23
C LYS A 104 14.04 3.30 -19.12
N LYS A 105 14.37 3.96 -18.02
CA LYS A 105 14.99 3.36 -16.85
C LYS A 105 14.39 3.92 -15.57
N ALA A 106 13.87 3.05 -14.73
CA ALA A 106 13.27 3.42 -13.45
C ALA A 106 13.96 2.71 -12.29
N MET A 107 14.13 3.41 -11.17
CA MET A 107 14.62 2.82 -9.91
C MET A 107 13.45 2.58 -8.96
N ILE A 108 13.46 1.41 -8.30
CA ILE A 108 12.47 1.01 -7.29
C ILE A 108 13.23 0.58 -6.04
N LEU A 109 12.72 0.89 -4.85
CA LEU A 109 13.23 0.29 -3.61
C LEU A 109 12.92 -1.22 -3.58
N GLY A 110 13.84 -2.01 -3.10
CA GLY A 110 13.62 -3.44 -2.90
C GLY A 110 13.90 -3.86 -1.45
N PRO A 111 12.99 -4.63 -0.81
CA PRO A 111 11.75 -5.19 -1.32
C PRO A 111 10.63 -4.15 -1.44
N SER A 112 9.77 -4.28 -2.46
CA SER A 112 8.60 -3.44 -2.64
C SER A 112 7.49 -4.15 -3.44
N TYR A 113 6.41 -3.44 -3.75
CA TYR A 113 5.24 -3.95 -4.45
C TYR A 113 5.57 -4.25 -5.92
N SER A 114 5.24 -5.45 -6.39
CA SER A 114 5.64 -5.97 -7.70
C SER A 114 5.00 -5.28 -8.90
N GLU A 115 3.86 -4.61 -8.71
CA GLU A 115 3.15 -3.97 -9.82
C GLU A 115 3.93 -2.80 -10.43
N TYR A 116 4.85 -2.16 -9.68
CA TYR A 116 5.68 -1.11 -10.25
C TYR A 116 6.58 -1.64 -11.37
N GLU A 117 7.32 -2.71 -11.10
CA GLU A 117 8.18 -3.36 -12.10
C GLU A 117 7.35 -3.87 -13.28
N ARG A 118 6.19 -4.49 -13.00
CA ARG A 118 5.28 -4.96 -14.02
C ARG A 118 4.84 -3.84 -14.97
N GLU A 119 4.39 -2.71 -14.44
CA GLU A 119 3.91 -1.58 -15.26
C GLU A 119 5.04 -0.93 -16.06
N ILE A 120 6.25 -0.80 -15.51
CA ILE A 120 7.44 -0.33 -16.23
C ILE A 120 7.76 -1.29 -17.38
N SER A 121 7.80 -2.59 -17.12
CA SER A 121 8.08 -3.64 -18.11
C SER A 121 7.06 -3.65 -19.25
N LEU A 122 5.77 -3.49 -18.95
CA LEU A 122 4.70 -3.41 -19.96
C LEU A 122 4.87 -2.22 -20.93
N ARG A 123 5.60 -1.19 -20.51
CA ARG A 123 5.91 -0.02 -21.34
C ARG A 123 7.30 -0.08 -21.99
N GLY A 124 8.01 -1.21 -21.82
CA GLY A 124 9.35 -1.42 -22.39
C GLY A 124 10.48 -0.73 -21.62
N GLY A 125 10.19 -0.20 -20.42
CA GLY A 125 11.19 0.37 -19.53
C GLY A 125 12.00 -0.70 -18.80
N GLN A 126 13.21 -0.33 -18.37
CA GLN A 126 14.09 -1.16 -17.55
C GLN A 126 13.94 -0.78 -16.07
N THR A 127 13.82 -1.78 -15.19
CA THR A 127 13.82 -1.60 -13.75
C THR A 127 15.21 -1.84 -13.17
N VAL A 128 15.66 -0.95 -12.27
CA VAL A 128 16.80 -1.14 -11.38
C VAL A 128 16.30 -1.12 -9.95
N TYR A 129 16.84 -2.00 -9.11
CA TYR A 129 16.48 -2.01 -7.69
C TYR A 129 17.55 -1.34 -6.85
N TYR A 130 17.12 -0.47 -5.92
CA TYR A 130 17.92 -0.04 -4.79
C TYR A 130 17.57 -0.92 -3.57
N PRO A 131 18.47 -1.82 -3.12
CA PRO A 131 18.17 -2.76 -2.04
C PRO A 131 18.18 -2.05 -0.68
N LEU A 132 17.04 -2.13 0.03
CA LEU A 132 17.00 -1.81 1.46
C LEU A 132 17.68 -2.92 2.25
N LYS A 133 18.57 -2.56 3.18
CA LYS A 133 19.42 -3.51 3.91
C LYS A 133 18.78 -3.92 5.22
N GLU A 134 18.79 -5.21 5.51
CA GLU A 134 18.26 -5.74 6.78
C GLU A 134 19.08 -5.24 7.98
N GLU A 135 20.39 -5.06 7.81
CA GLU A 135 21.31 -4.54 8.84
C GLU A 135 20.93 -3.12 9.28
N GLU A 136 20.21 -2.38 8.42
CA GLU A 136 19.65 -1.06 8.68
C GLU A 136 18.14 -1.13 9.02
N ASP A 137 17.63 -2.31 9.40
CA ASP A 137 16.21 -2.57 9.64
C ASP A 137 15.31 -2.11 8.46
N PHE A 138 15.81 -2.26 7.23
CA PHE A 138 15.17 -1.80 5.99
C PHE A 138 14.85 -0.29 5.97
N GLN A 139 15.51 0.51 6.79
CA GLN A 139 15.39 1.97 6.75
C GLN A 139 16.14 2.52 5.54
N LEU A 140 15.52 3.44 4.82
CA LEU A 140 16.19 4.12 3.73
C LEU A 140 17.20 5.13 4.26
N ASN A 141 18.45 5.03 3.76
CA ASN A 141 19.47 6.05 3.90
C ASN A 141 19.43 6.98 2.68
N PRO A 142 18.94 8.23 2.80
CA PRO A 142 18.80 9.12 1.65
C PRO A 142 20.16 9.50 1.03
N ASP A 143 21.21 9.69 1.83
CA ASP A 143 22.52 10.06 1.31
C ASP A 143 23.15 8.90 0.49
N ASP A 144 22.88 7.66 0.90
CA ASP A 144 23.31 6.50 0.14
C ASP A 144 22.48 6.35 -1.15
N LEU A 145 21.17 6.49 -1.10
CA LEU A 145 20.33 6.47 -2.29
C LEU A 145 20.76 7.54 -3.31
N CYS A 146 20.99 8.78 -2.85
CA CYS A 146 21.40 9.87 -3.72
C CYS A 146 22.69 9.61 -4.50
N ARG A 147 23.62 8.82 -3.93
CA ARG A 147 24.84 8.41 -4.65
C ARG A 147 24.60 7.40 -5.78
N HIS A 148 23.42 6.77 -5.81
CA HIS A 148 23.04 5.82 -6.86
C HIS A 148 22.12 6.44 -7.93
N LEU A 149 21.75 7.73 -7.77
CA LEU A 149 21.02 8.45 -8.80
C LEU A 149 21.97 8.84 -9.93
N THR A 150 21.56 8.59 -11.16
CA THR A 150 22.37 8.83 -12.36
C THR A 150 21.50 9.51 -13.44
N ASP A 151 22.12 10.25 -14.36
CA ASP A 151 21.42 11.02 -15.42
C ASP A 151 20.66 10.14 -16.43
N ASP A 152 20.86 8.83 -16.41
CA ASP A 152 20.13 7.86 -17.25
C ASP A 152 18.89 7.27 -16.57
N LEU A 153 18.60 7.68 -15.32
CA LEU A 153 17.35 7.36 -14.65
C LEU A 153 16.28 8.41 -14.97
N ASP A 154 15.10 7.95 -15.36
CA ASP A 154 13.95 8.82 -15.64
C ASP A 154 13.01 8.91 -14.44
N LEU A 155 12.82 7.79 -13.73
CA LEU A 155 11.81 7.65 -12.67
C LEU A 155 12.38 6.97 -11.42
N LEU A 156 12.04 7.52 -10.25
CA LEU A 156 12.22 6.86 -8.94
C LEU A 156 10.84 6.58 -8.33
N ILE A 157 10.59 5.31 -7.92
CA ILE A 157 9.35 4.91 -7.26
C ILE A 157 9.62 4.58 -5.80
N LEU A 158 8.90 5.25 -4.91
CA LEU A 158 8.98 5.09 -3.47
C LEU A 158 7.62 4.69 -2.91
N CYS A 159 7.53 3.57 -2.20
CA CYS A 159 6.35 3.20 -1.41
C CYS A 159 6.55 3.73 0.02
N ASN A 160 5.67 4.60 0.50
CA ASN A 160 5.88 5.31 1.77
C ASN A 160 4.58 5.42 2.62
N PRO A 161 4.36 4.63 3.66
CA PRO A 161 5.21 3.53 4.15
C PRO A 161 5.39 2.37 3.18
N ASN A 162 6.58 1.75 3.22
CA ASN A 162 6.93 0.69 2.29
C ASN A 162 6.24 -0.65 2.59
N ASN A 163 5.76 -1.31 1.58
CA ASN A 163 5.26 -2.67 1.62
C ASN A 163 6.30 -3.63 1.00
N PRO A 164 6.89 -4.62 1.74
CA PRO A 164 6.34 -5.21 2.95
C PRO A 164 7.00 -4.76 4.27
N THR A 165 7.98 -3.86 4.27
CA THR A 165 8.81 -3.57 5.44
C THR A 165 8.13 -2.73 6.51
N SER A 166 7.06 -2.01 6.15
CA SER A 166 6.38 -1.04 7.01
C SER A 166 7.26 0.14 7.48
N THR A 167 8.44 0.32 6.88
CA THR A 167 9.31 1.47 7.12
C THR A 167 8.80 2.71 6.40
N ALA A 168 9.15 3.89 6.89
CA ALA A 168 8.68 5.14 6.32
C ALA A 168 9.80 6.18 6.18
N ILE A 169 9.64 7.06 5.20
CA ILE A 169 10.55 8.15 4.86
C ILE A 169 9.90 9.46 5.32
N PRO A 170 10.42 10.13 6.36
CA PRO A 170 9.93 11.44 6.77
C PRO A 170 10.21 12.53 5.73
N ASN A 171 9.42 13.61 5.75
CA ASN A 171 9.53 14.70 4.78
C ASN A 171 10.92 15.34 4.70
N GLU A 172 11.66 15.40 5.81
CA GLU A 172 13.02 15.91 5.81
C GLU A 172 13.93 15.06 4.90
N LYS A 173 13.88 13.74 5.03
CA LYS A 173 14.61 12.81 4.17
C LYS A 173 14.09 12.84 2.72
N MET A 174 12.77 12.97 2.54
CA MET A 174 12.16 13.06 1.22
C MET A 174 12.64 14.30 0.46
N ARG A 175 12.81 15.46 1.13
CA ARG A 175 13.38 16.66 0.51
C ARG A 175 14.78 16.42 -0.05
N THR A 176 15.66 15.80 0.71
CA THR A 176 17.01 15.44 0.24
C THR A 176 16.98 14.61 -1.04
N ILE A 177 16.05 13.63 -1.09
CA ILE A 177 15.87 12.77 -2.28
C ILE A 177 15.34 13.59 -3.46
N LEU A 178 14.32 14.43 -3.24
CA LEU A 178 13.72 15.25 -4.30
C LEU A 178 14.71 16.26 -4.88
N ASP A 179 15.52 16.90 -4.04
CA ASP A 179 16.57 17.84 -4.47
C ASP A 179 17.60 17.13 -5.36
N ALA A 180 18.05 15.95 -4.95
CA ALA A 180 18.98 15.14 -5.74
C ALA A 180 18.34 14.68 -7.06
N CYS A 181 17.09 14.22 -7.04
CA CYS A 181 16.35 13.83 -8.23
C CYS A 181 16.18 15.01 -9.22
N MET A 182 15.93 16.21 -8.72
CA MET A 182 15.86 17.41 -9.58
C MET A 182 17.16 17.70 -10.32
N VAL A 183 18.32 17.51 -9.67
CA VAL A 183 19.63 17.71 -10.30
C VAL A 183 19.83 16.78 -11.50
N HIS A 184 19.34 15.54 -11.41
CA HIS A 184 19.45 14.51 -12.45
C HIS A 184 18.25 14.46 -13.41
N GLY A 185 17.25 15.34 -13.23
CA GLY A 185 16.04 15.32 -14.06
C GLY A 185 15.11 14.13 -13.82
N ILE A 186 15.23 13.48 -12.65
CA ILE A 186 14.46 12.28 -12.29
C ILE A 186 13.09 12.68 -11.71
N PHE A 187 12.02 12.09 -12.24
CA PHE A 187 10.68 12.22 -11.67
C PHE A 187 10.49 11.24 -10.52
N VAL A 188 9.73 11.62 -9.47
CA VAL A 188 9.51 10.81 -8.27
C VAL A 188 8.03 10.48 -8.11
N MET A 189 7.68 9.21 -8.11
CA MET A 189 6.35 8.71 -7.79
C MET A 189 6.37 8.12 -6.37
N VAL A 190 5.56 8.69 -5.47
CA VAL A 190 5.43 8.25 -4.08
C VAL A 190 4.08 7.58 -3.89
N ASP A 191 4.08 6.27 -3.64
CA ASP A 191 2.86 5.53 -3.29
C ASP A 191 2.64 5.59 -1.79
N GLU A 192 1.65 6.37 -1.38
CA GLU A 192 1.23 6.57 0.00
C GLU A 192 -0.02 5.75 0.39
N THR A 193 -0.23 4.58 -0.20
CA THR A 193 -1.39 3.70 0.07
C THR A 193 -1.59 3.41 1.56
N TYR A 194 -0.56 3.54 2.40
CA TYR A 194 -0.61 3.23 3.83
C TYR A 194 -0.36 4.44 4.75
N VAL A 195 -0.21 5.64 4.20
CA VAL A 195 0.18 6.82 4.97
C VAL A 195 -0.85 7.23 6.02
N GLU A 196 -2.14 7.03 5.75
CA GLU A 196 -3.21 7.37 6.67
C GLU A 196 -3.14 6.62 8.01
N PHE A 197 -2.43 5.47 8.06
CA PHE A 197 -2.18 4.68 9.27
C PHE A 197 -0.99 5.20 10.11
N THR A 198 -0.22 6.18 9.64
CA THR A 198 0.90 6.77 10.37
C THR A 198 0.42 7.86 11.33
N HIS A 199 1.24 8.20 12.32
CA HIS A 199 0.98 9.37 13.15
C HIS A 199 1.22 10.67 12.37
N ALA A 200 0.34 11.64 12.54
CA ALA A 200 0.43 12.92 11.84
C ALA A 200 1.69 13.73 12.21
N ASP A 201 2.15 13.60 13.45
CA ASP A 201 3.35 14.26 13.98
C ASP A 201 4.66 13.71 13.38
N GLU A 202 4.65 12.50 12.80
CA GLU A 202 5.80 11.91 12.13
C GLU A 202 6.10 12.56 10.77
N LYS A 203 5.19 13.35 10.22
CA LYS A 203 5.33 14.10 8.96
C LYS A 203 5.81 13.21 7.80
N ILE A 204 5.12 12.07 7.61
CA ILE A 204 5.47 11.08 6.59
C ILE A 204 4.87 11.46 5.22
N SER A 205 3.67 12.03 5.20
CA SER A 205 3.01 12.38 3.94
C SER A 205 3.81 13.40 3.12
N SER A 206 4.06 13.06 1.87
CA SER A 206 4.75 13.91 0.90
C SER A 206 3.83 14.92 0.20
N VAL A 207 2.52 14.92 0.49
CA VAL A 207 1.56 15.86 -0.11
C VAL A 207 1.99 17.33 0.06
N PRO A 208 2.45 17.80 1.24
CA PRO A 208 2.90 19.18 1.39
C PRO A 208 4.12 19.54 0.53
N LEU A 209 4.87 18.54 0.03
CA LEU A 209 6.02 18.76 -0.83
C LEU A 209 5.61 19.07 -2.28
N THR A 210 4.41 18.68 -2.70
CA THR A 210 3.91 18.92 -4.05
C THR A 210 3.70 20.40 -4.37
N ASP A 211 3.63 21.25 -3.35
CA ASP A 211 3.55 22.72 -3.52
C ASP A 211 4.90 23.36 -3.88
N SER A 212 6.01 22.67 -3.53
CA SER A 212 7.37 23.19 -3.70
C SER A 212 8.16 22.47 -4.78
N TYR A 213 7.77 21.23 -5.11
CA TYR A 213 8.46 20.37 -6.08
C TYR A 213 7.56 20.01 -7.24
N THR A 214 8.05 20.19 -8.46
CA THR A 214 7.34 19.83 -9.70
C THR A 214 7.70 18.43 -10.21
N ASN A 215 8.75 17.81 -9.64
CA ASN A 215 9.22 16.46 -9.98
C ASN A 215 8.66 15.37 -9.08
N ILE A 216 7.50 15.58 -8.45
CA ILE A 216 6.84 14.61 -7.56
C ILE A 216 5.37 14.42 -7.90
N VAL A 217 4.90 13.18 -7.78
CA VAL A 217 3.48 12.83 -7.66
C VAL A 217 3.27 11.90 -6.47
N VAL A 218 2.21 12.13 -5.71
CA VAL A 218 1.81 11.31 -4.55
C VAL A 218 0.54 10.54 -4.90
N LEU A 219 0.55 9.22 -4.72
CA LEU A 219 -0.59 8.34 -5.00
C LEU A 219 -1.22 7.84 -3.70
N ARG A 220 -2.54 7.79 -3.63
CA ARG A 220 -3.32 7.23 -2.52
C ARG A 220 -4.55 6.49 -3.00
N GLY A 221 -5.17 5.70 -2.14
CA GLY A 221 -6.38 4.96 -2.49
C GLY A 221 -7.24 4.59 -1.30
N THR A 222 -8.51 4.24 -1.57
CA THR A 222 -9.50 3.89 -0.55
C THR A 222 -9.46 2.42 -0.13
N SER A 223 -8.62 1.61 -0.78
CA SER A 223 -8.63 0.15 -0.64
C SER A 223 -8.25 -0.35 0.76
N LYS A 224 -7.36 0.37 1.45
CA LYS A 224 -6.76 -0.09 2.71
C LYS A 224 -7.35 0.62 3.91
N PHE A 225 -7.15 1.93 4.03
CA PHE A 225 -7.61 2.70 5.17
C PHE A 225 -9.15 2.76 5.27
N PHE A 226 -9.83 2.96 4.16
CA PHE A 226 -11.30 3.02 4.11
C PHE A 226 -11.97 1.66 3.88
N ALA A 227 -11.19 0.57 3.90
CA ALA A 227 -11.69 -0.80 3.72
C ALA A 227 -12.58 -1.00 2.48
N ALA A 228 -12.34 -0.26 1.41
CA ALA A 228 -13.18 -0.26 0.20
C ALA A 228 -12.41 -0.68 -1.07
N PRO A 229 -11.73 -1.86 -1.08
CA PRO A 229 -10.95 -2.29 -2.25
C PRO A 229 -11.83 -2.54 -3.49
N GLY A 230 -13.07 -3.01 -3.30
CA GLY A 230 -14.03 -3.27 -4.38
C GLY A 230 -14.60 -2.00 -5.02
N LEU A 231 -14.49 -0.85 -4.36
CA LEU A 231 -14.98 0.43 -4.89
C LEU A 231 -14.13 0.94 -6.04
N ARG A 232 -12.85 0.56 -6.09
CA ARG A 232 -11.89 0.97 -7.11
C ARG A 232 -11.73 2.50 -7.21
N LEU A 233 -11.49 3.16 -6.09
CA LEU A 233 -11.23 4.60 -6.04
C LEU A 233 -9.82 4.87 -5.52
N GLY A 234 -9.06 5.68 -6.27
CA GLY A 234 -7.76 6.22 -5.90
C GLY A 234 -7.61 7.66 -6.36
N TYR A 235 -6.57 8.31 -5.90
CA TYR A 235 -6.24 9.67 -6.31
C TYR A 235 -4.74 9.92 -6.31
N ALA A 236 -4.33 10.87 -7.14
CA ALA A 236 -2.97 11.37 -7.21
C ALA A 236 -2.94 12.87 -6.92
N ILE A 237 -1.86 13.34 -6.33
CA ILE A 237 -1.65 14.76 -6.00
C ILE A 237 -0.28 15.18 -6.54
N THR A 238 -0.27 16.27 -7.32
CA THR A 238 0.95 16.89 -7.82
C THR A 238 0.71 18.38 -8.16
N GLY A 239 1.71 19.23 -7.94
CA GLY A 239 1.71 20.62 -8.41
C GLY A 239 2.16 20.75 -9.87
N ASN A 240 2.54 19.66 -10.54
CA ASN A 240 3.00 19.66 -11.92
C ASN A 240 1.82 19.71 -12.91
N THR A 241 1.48 20.90 -13.38
CA THR A 241 0.34 21.12 -14.28
C THR A 241 0.50 20.44 -15.65
N ASP A 242 1.72 20.25 -16.14
CA ASP A 242 1.96 19.59 -17.41
C ASP A 242 1.73 18.07 -17.27
N LEU A 243 2.17 17.47 -16.16
CA LEU A 243 1.85 16.09 -15.85
C LEU A 243 0.34 15.89 -15.72
N ILE A 244 -0.37 16.78 -15.01
CA ILE A 244 -1.83 16.71 -14.86
C ILE A 244 -2.51 16.68 -16.21
N ARG A 245 -2.18 17.63 -17.12
CA ARG A 245 -2.75 17.66 -18.47
C ARG A 245 -2.46 16.39 -19.25
N LYS A 246 -1.23 15.89 -19.17
CA LYS A 246 -0.82 14.66 -19.85
C LYS A 246 -1.58 13.45 -19.34
N VAL A 247 -1.71 13.27 -18.03
CA VAL A 247 -2.45 12.16 -17.41
C VAL A 247 -3.95 12.23 -17.78
N ILE A 248 -4.58 13.40 -17.68
CA ILE A 248 -5.98 13.57 -18.07
C ILE A 248 -6.20 13.22 -19.55
N SER A 249 -5.24 13.53 -20.44
CA SER A 249 -5.35 13.17 -21.86
C SER A 249 -5.24 11.67 -22.14
N LEU A 250 -4.60 10.91 -21.25
CA LEU A 250 -4.43 9.46 -21.35
C LEU A 250 -5.56 8.68 -20.66
N GLN A 251 -6.23 9.33 -19.71
CA GLN A 251 -7.26 8.69 -18.90
C GLN A 251 -8.55 8.47 -19.71
N ASN A 252 -9.14 7.29 -19.55
CA ASN A 252 -10.45 7.03 -20.13
C ASN A 252 -11.51 7.93 -19.46
N PRO A 253 -12.40 8.55 -20.26
CA PRO A 253 -13.51 9.32 -19.70
C PRO A 253 -14.39 8.42 -18.80
N TRP A 254 -14.85 8.98 -17.68
CA TRP A 254 -15.71 8.27 -16.72
C TRP A 254 -15.10 6.96 -16.17
N SER A 255 -13.78 6.95 -15.95
CA SER A 255 -13.09 5.78 -15.38
C SER A 255 -13.57 5.41 -13.97
N ILE A 256 -14.14 6.38 -13.23
CA ILE A 256 -14.71 6.19 -11.91
C ILE A 256 -16.24 6.15 -12.03
N SER A 257 -16.89 5.16 -11.41
CA SER A 257 -18.34 5.04 -11.40
C SER A 257 -19.01 6.11 -10.53
N SER A 258 -20.28 6.45 -10.82
CA SER A 258 -21.08 7.38 -10.02
C SER A 258 -21.16 6.96 -8.55
N ILE A 259 -21.25 5.66 -8.27
CA ILE A 259 -21.23 5.12 -6.90
C ILE A 259 -19.88 5.37 -6.22
N ALA A 260 -18.75 5.21 -6.93
CA ALA A 260 -17.44 5.48 -6.36
C ALA A 260 -17.21 6.96 -6.07
N GLU A 261 -17.76 7.86 -6.90
CA GLU A 261 -17.77 9.30 -6.65
C GLU A 261 -18.51 9.66 -5.36
N VAL A 262 -19.75 9.18 -5.21
CA VAL A 262 -20.57 9.42 -4.01
C VAL A 262 -19.91 8.83 -2.77
N ALA A 263 -19.48 7.57 -2.85
CA ALA A 263 -18.82 6.89 -1.75
C ALA A 263 -17.54 7.60 -1.32
N GLY A 264 -16.74 8.10 -2.26
CA GLY A 264 -15.53 8.88 -1.98
C GLY A 264 -15.83 10.13 -1.17
N ARG A 265 -16.84 10.91 -1.58
CA ARG A 265 -17.27 12.12 -0.85
C ARG A 265 -17.67 11.80 0.59
N LEU A 266 -18.42 10.71 0.82
CA LEU A 266 -18.84 10.27 2.15
C LEU A 266 -17.64 9.82 3.00
N MET A 267 -16.73 9.02 2.44
CA MET A 267 -15.58 8.46 3.15
C MET A 267 -14.58 9.53 3.60
N PHE A 268 -14.20 10.44 2.72
CA PHE A 268 -13.19 11.47 3.03
C PHE A 268 -13.70 12.52 4.02
N SER A 269 -15.02 12.65 4.19
CA SER A 269 -15.65 13.54 5.18
C SER A 269 -15.97 12.85 6.53
N ASP A 270 -15.76 11.52 6.64
CA ASP A 270 -16.12 10.75 7.85
C ASP A 270 -15.01 10.82 8.90
N THR A 271 -14.93 11.93 9.60
CA THR A 271 -13.88 12.19 10.61
C THR A 271 -13.94 11.22 11.79
N GLU A 272 -15.14 10.73 12.15
CA GLU A 272 -15.31 9.77 13.25
C GLU A 272 -14.66 8.42 12.86
N TYR A 273 -14.98 7.90 11.70
CA TYR A 273 -14.38 6.66 11.18
C TYR A 273 -12.84 6.77 11.05
N ILE A 274 -12.35 7.90 10.54
CA ILE A 274 -10.92 8.17 10.40
C ILE A 274 -10.22 8.10 11.76
N ASN A 275 -10.79 8.74 12.80
CA ASN A 275 -10.22 8.76 14.14
C ASN A 275 -10.30 7.38 14.82
N GLN A 276 -11.42 6.68 14.69
CA GLN A 276 -11.59 5.31 15.20
C GLN A 276 -10.57 4.35 14.58
N THR A 277 -10.38 4.43 13.27
CA THR A 277 -9.38 3.62 12.55
C THR A 277 -7.97 3.87 13.06
N ARG A 278 -7.56 5.14 13.15
CA ARG A 278 -6.22 5.50 13.64
C ARG A 278 -6.00 5.03 15.07
N HIS A 279 -6.97 5.22 15.95
CA HIS A 279 -6.87 4.77 17.34
C HIS A 279 -6.73 3.25 17.46
N LEU A 280 -7.57 2.48 16.75
CA LEU A 280 -7.50 1.02 16.76
C LEU A 280 -6.13 0.52 16.27
N ILE A 281 -5.71 0.98 15.11
CA ILE A 281 -4.46 0.51 14.50
C ILE A 281 -3.25 0.92 15.33
N ASP A 282 -3.21 2.10 15.89
CA ASP A 282 -2.11 2.55 16.73
C ASP A 282 -2.00 1.76 18.02
N THR A 283 -3.14 1.51 18.68
CA THR A 283 -3.22 0.69 19.88
C THR A 283 -2.71 -0.72 19.63
N GLU A 284 -3.23 -1.39 18.60
CA GLU A 284 -2.86 -2.77 18.28
C GLU A 284 -1.42 -2.87 17.74
N ARG A 285 -0.99 -1.94 16.89
CA ARG A 285 0.41 -1.85 16.43
C ARG A 285 1.39 -1.78 17.59
N THR A 286 1.10 -0.91 18.57
CA THR A 286 1.97 -0.73 19.75
C THR A 286 1.96 -1.97 20.63
N ARG A 287 0.80 -2.55 20.90
CA ARG A 287 0.62 -3.74 21.73
C ARG A 287 1.36 -4.93 21.14
N ILE A 288 1.08 -5.23 19.87
CA ILE A 288 1.62 -6.40 19.17
C ILE A 288 3.14 -6.25 18.98
N TYR A 289 3.62 -5.08 18.58
CA TYR A 289 5.06 -4.85 18.41
C TYR A 289 5.81 -5.10 19.72
N ARG A 290 5.31 -4.59 20.86
CA ARG A 290 5.92 -4.82 22.19
C ARG A 290 5.91 -6.30 22.58
N GLU A 291 4.84 -7.02 22.32
CA GLU A 291 4.76 -8.45 22.60
C GLU A 291 5.79 -9.24 21.76
N LEU A 292 5.79 -9.04 20.45
CA LEU A 292 6.69 -9.77 19.55
C LEU A 292 8.18 -9.49 19.82
N GLN A 293 8.52 -8.29 20.32
CA GLN A 293 9.90 -7.98 20.73
C GLN A 293 10.41 -8.86 21.88
N THR A 294 9.52 -9.48 22.65
CA THR A 294 9.90 -10.41 23.73
C THR A 294 10.22 -11.82 23.25
N TRP A 295 10.00 -12.12 21.97
CA TRP A 295 10.21 -13.45 21.42
C TRP A 295 11.61 -13.57 20.81
N ASN A 296 12.44 -14.49 21.36
CA ASN A 296 13.85 -14.64 20.94
C ASN A 296 14.03 -15.43 19.64
N THR A 297 12.98 -16.01 19.11
CA THR A 297 12.97 -16.87 17.93
C THR A 297 12.62 -16.14 16.63
N ILE A 298 12.33 -14.85 16.74
CA ILE A 298 11.99 -13.98 15.62
C ILE A 298 12.72 -12.63 15.75
N LYS A 299 12.88 -11.94 14.61
CA LYS A 299 13.21 -10.52 14.55
C LYS A 299 12.04 -9.75 14.01
N VAL A 300 11.65 -8.66 14.66
CA VAL A 300 10.56 -7.77 14.23
C VAL A 300 11.09 -6.41 13.86
N TYR A 301 10.56 -5.83 12.80
CA TYR A 301 10.93 -4.50 12.32
C TYR A 301 9.86 -3.51 12.76
N ARG A 302 10.26 -2.30 13.23
CA ARG A 302 9.32 -1.32 13.78
C ARG A 302 8.32 -0.83 12.73
N PRO A 303 7.03 -1.14 12.87
CA PRO A 303 6.02 -0.83 11.87
C PRO A 303 5.57 0.64 11.93
N LYS A 304 5.33 1.24 10.75
CA LYS A 304 4.71 2.56 10.58
C LYS A 304 3.31 2.47 9.96
N ALA A 305 3.04 1.43 9.18
CA ALA A 305 1.74 1.15 8.56
C ALA A 305 0.85 0.29 9.48
N ASN A 306 -0.24 -0.25 8.91
CA ASN A 306 -1.14 -1.18 9.59
C ASN A 306 -0.70 -2.65 9.51
N PHE A 307 0.58 -2.93 9.27
CA PHE A 307 1.14 -4.28 9.21
C PHE A 307 2.58 -4.30 9.72
N ILE A 308 3.07 -5.50 10.03
CA ILE A 308 4.42 -5.73 10.53
C ILE A 308 5.12 -6.81 9.71
N LEU A 309 6.40 -6.56 9.37
CA LEU A 309 7.31 -7.56 8.82
C LEU A 309 8.02 -8.29 9.95
N VAL A 310 8.13 -9.62 9.83
CA VAL A 310 8.76 -10.49 10.80
C VAL A 310 9.72 -11.45 10.09
N ARG A 311 10.92 -11.64 10.66
CA ARG A 311 11.88 -12.67 10.24
C ARG A 311 11.89 -13.81 11.26
N ILE A 312 11.78 -15.04 10.78
CA ILE A 312 11.92 -16.28 11.56
C ILE A 312 13.42 -16.55 11.72
N LEU A 313 13.90 -16.72 12.95
CA LEU A 313 15.31 -17.01 13.26
C LEU A 313 15.58 -18.52 13.43
N ARG A 314 14.54 -19.32 13.64
CA ARG A 314 14.65 -20.79 13.75
C ARG A 314 15.03 -21.40 12.40
N GLU A 315 15.92 -22.40 12.43
CA GLU A 315 16.35 -23.12 11.23
C GLU A 315 15.28 -24.07 10.70
N ASP A 316 14.54 -24.74 11.61
CA ASP A 316 13.52 -25.74 11.35
C ASP A 316 12.15 -25.18 10.93
N MET A 317 12.02 -23.84 10.88
CA MET A 317 10.77 -23.17 10.52
C MET A 317 11.01 -22.13 9.42
N ASP A 318 10.06 -22.01 8.51
CA ASP A 318 10.04 -20.95 7.49
C ASP A 318 8.60 -20.45 7.27
N ALA A 319 8.46 -19.43 6.41
CA ALA A 319 7.18 -18.80 6.14
C ALA A 319 6.23 -19.69 5.29
N ASP A 320 6.73 -20.68 4.57
CA ASP A 320 5.90 -21.63 3.84
C ASP A 320 5.21 -22.59 4.84
N ILE A 321 5.97 -23.15 5.78
CA ILE A 321 5.45 -24.02 6.86
C ILE A 321 4.48 -23.24 7.75
N LEU A 322 4.89 -22.02 8.16
CA LEU A 322 4.07 -21.18 9.02
C LEU A 322 2.74 -20.78 8.35
N PHE A 323 2.79 -20.46 7.04
CA PHE A 323 1.58 -20.17 6.27
C PHE A 323 0.61 -21.37 6.28
N ASP A 324 1.11 -22.59 6.02
CA ASP A 324 0.29 -23.80 6.02
C ASP A 324 -0.35 -24.06 7.41
N HIS A 325 0.40 -23.88 8.49
CA HIS A 325 -0.13 -24.00 9.85
C HIS A 325 -1.22 -22.98 10.16
N CYS A 326 -1.00 -21.71 9.79
CA CYS A 326 -1.94 -20.63 10.03
C CYS A 326 -3.21 -20.78 9.19
N ILE A 327 -3.08 -21.06 7.89
CA ILE A 327 -4.25 -21.13 6.99
C ILE A 327 -5.18 -22.29 7.36
N ARG A 328 -4.64 -23.43 7.82
CA ARG A 328 -5.46 -24.54 8.34
C ARG A 328 -6.29 -24.20 9.58
N LYS A 329 -5.96 -23.07 10.23
CA LYS A 329 -6.74 -22.48 11.34
C LYS A 329 -7.63 -21.31 10.88
N GLY A 330 -7.73 -21.08 9.56
CA GLY A 330 -8.45 -19.97 8.99
C GLY A 330 -7.75 -18.61 9.18
N LEU A 331 -6.43 -18.59 9.42
CA LEU A 331 -5.63 -17.38 9.63
C LEU A 331 -4.69 -17.21 8.45
N MET A 332 -4.98 -16.28 7.54
CA MET A 332 -4.19 -16.07 6.33
C MET A 332 -3.14 -14.97 6.55
N ILE A 333 -1.90 -15.34 6.79
CA ILE A 333 -0.74 -14.42 6.82
C ILE A 333 -0.14 -14.23 5.42
N ARG A 334 0.82 -13.34 5.24
CA ARG A 334 1.56 -13.15 3.99
C ARG A 334 2.96 -13.74 4.07
N ASN A 335 3.22 -14.80 3.32
CA ASN A 335 4.58 -15.25 3.03
C ASN A 335 5.26 -14.21 2.12
N CYS A 336 6.42 -13.71 2.54
CA CYS A 336 7.15 -12.64 1.83
C CYS A 336 8.25 -13.14 0.91
N SER A 337 8.41 -14.45 0.69
CA SER A 337 9.46 -15.01 -0.18
C SER A 337 9.36 -14.59 -1.65
N THR A 338 8.21 -14.05 -2.08
CA THR A 338 8.01 -13.52 -3.43
C THR A 338 8.48 -12.08 -3.60
N PHE A 339 8.77 -11.36 -2.52
CA PHE A 339 9.30 -10.02 -2.61
C PHE A 339 10.81 -10.08 -2.92
N PRO A 340 11.31 -9.27 -3.85
CA PRO A 340 12.74 -9.16 -4.10
C PRO A 340 13.53 -8.92 -2.80
N PHE A 341 14.71 -9.53 -2.66
CA PHE A 341 15.62 -9.41 -1.52
C PHE A 341 15.10 -9.99 -0.19
N LEU A 342 13.92 -10.61 -0.15
CA LEU A 342 13.44 -11.37 1.00
C LEU A 342 13.51 -12.87 0.72
N SER A 343 13.90 -13.64 1.75
CA SER A 343 13.90 -15.10 1.71
C SER A 343 12.60 -15.67 2.24
N ASN A 344 12.49 -17.02 2.25
CA ASN A 344 11.38 -17.72 2.89
C ASN A 344 11.39 -17.65 4.44
N LYS A 345 12.33 -16.90 5.03
CA LYS A 345 12.32 -16.63 6.48
C LYS A 345 11.45 -15.45 6.86
N TYR A 346 10.87 -14.72 5.90
CA TYR A 346 10.09 -13.52 6.16
C TYR A 346 8.60 -13.74 5.93
N PHE A 347 7.80 -13.27 6.88
CA PHE A 347 6.35 -13.16 6.74
C PHE A 347 5.86 -11.79 7.22
N ARG A 348 4.67 -11.41 6.78
CA ARG A 348 4.01 -10.15 7.15
C ARG A 348 2.57 -10.45 7.54
N PHE A 349 2.04 -9.71 8.50
CA PHE A 349 0.62 -9.69 8.81
C PHE A 349 0.14 -8.30 9.18
N CYS A 350 -1.13 -7.98 8.90
CA CYS A 350 -1.73 -6.71 9.27
C CYS A 350 -2.38 -6.78 10.65
N PHE A 351 -2.56 -5.60 11.26
CA PHE A 351 -3.27 -5.47 12.53
C PHE A 351 -4.77 -5.49 12.26
N MET A 352 -5.46 -6.37 12.95
CA MET A 352 -6.91 -6.55 12.92
C MET A 352 -7.54 -6.04 14.22
N ASN A 353 -8.80 -6.39 14.50
CA ASN A 353 -9.38 -6.19 15.82
C ASN A 353 -8.65 -7.03 16.89
N PRO A 354 -8.76 -6.68 18.19
CA PRO A 354 -8.02 -7.35 19.26
C PRO A 354 -8.26 -8.86 19.31
N GLU A 355 -9.49 -9.33 19.11
CA GLU A 355 -9.83 -10.75 19.17
C GLU A 355 -9.14 -11.56 18.07
N ASP A 356 -9.18 -11.09 16.84
CA ASP A 356 -8.50 -11.74 15.72
C ASP A 356 -6.98 -11.71 15.88
N ASN A 357 -6.43 -10.56 16.34
CA ASN A 357 -5.00 -10.44 16.62
C ASN A 357 -4.56 -11.45 17.67
N ASP A 358 -5.33 -11.63 18.77
CA ASP A 358 -5.00 -12.59 19.83
C ASP A 358 -5.06 -14.03 19.32
N ARG A 359 -6.00 -14.37 18.43
CA ARG A 359 -6.06 -15.66 17.77
C ARG A 359 -4.79 -15.93 16.93
N LEU A 360 -4.35 -14.92 16.14
CA LEU A 360 -3.13 -15.06 15.36
C LEU A 360 -1.90 -15.18 16.26
N LEU A 361 -1.75 -14.31 17.26
CA LEU A 361 -0.62 -14.35 18.20
C LEU A 361 -0.53 -15.69 18.94
N ALA A 362 -1.66 -16.26 19.36
CA ALA A 362 -1.69 -17.57 19.99
C ALA A 362 -1.21 -18.68 19.05
N GLN A 363 -1.51 -18.61 17.74
CA GLN A 363 -1.02 -19.56 16.76
C GLN A 363 0.48 -19.35 16.50
N LEU A 364 0.91 -18.11 16.26
CA LEU A 364 2.32 -17.77 16.06
C LEU A 364 3.19 -18.19 17.24
N ARG A 365 2.72 -17.99 18.49
CA ARG A 365 3.45 -18.39 19.70
C ARG A 365 3.69 -19.89 19.73
N ARG A 366 2.75 -20.71 19.31
CA ARG A 366 2.90 -22.16 19.25
C ARG A 366 3.89 -22.62 18.17
N ASP A 367 3.93 -21.91 17.03
CA ASP A 367 4.72 -22.35 15.88
C ASP A 367 6.15 -21.79 15.92
N VAL A 368 6.34 -20.54 16.32
CA VAL A 368 7.63 -19.86 16.20
C VAL A 368 8.27 -19.46 17.51
N ASN A 369 7.55 -19.43 18.63
CA ASN A 369 8.09 -19.02 19.94
C ASN A 369 8.25 -20.20 20.94
N VAL A 370 8.64 -21.36 20.43
CA VAL A 370 8.87 -22.58 21.25
C VAL A 370 10.38 -22.79 21.45
#